data_f6f6c0a2a86fa9c0f217fdca5a712f17
#
_entry.id   f6f6c0a2a86fa9c0f217fdca5a712f17
#
_cell.length_a   1.000
_cell.length_b   1.000
_cell.length_c   1.000
_cell.angle_alpha   90.00
_cell.angle_beta   90.00
_cell.angle_gamma   90.00
#
_symmetry.space_group_name_H-M   'P 1'
#
loop_
_entity.id
_entity.type
_entity.pdbx_description
1 polymer ?
#
loop_
_entity_poly.entity_id
_entity_poly.type
_entity_poly.pdbx_seq_one_letter_code
_entity_poly.pdbx_strand_id
1 'polypeptide(L)'
;MKKLIYTLACALFVGGMGVSCTSEKLANERTVRYQPDGEDFVIVNGDRRFTRALYGGHTGFRVETSDVPEFAFYLPRMGGNLTFSVRVGEKVLPLNDAERIECHYRPGKRIYHITDPLLGEGSIHMEVLALMDEDAGVWKITTDGLPEDATLGWKFGGVANKRFSREGDMGVDRDDCFYLLPEYCKDNEYTLADNNFSVKSIKNKYGQHTVYGFFPEGAVHEVRNLSEVQELQEFRQ
;
A
#
# COMPACT_ATOMS: atom_id res chain seq x y z
N MET A 1 -44.33 19.44 -83.28
CA MET A 1 -44.24 18.80 -81.96
C MET A 1 -42.85 19.05 -81.43
N LYS A 2 -42.72 20.06 -80.53
CA LYS A 2 -41.43 20.41 -79.95
C LYS A 2 -41.33 19.81 -78.52
N LYS A 3 -40.39 18.89 -78.30
CA LYS A 3 -40.11 18.35 -76.96
C LYS A 3 -39.15 19.34 -76.30
N LEU A 4 -39.61 19.88 -75.20
CA LEU A 4 -38.82 20.69 -74.27
C LEU A 4 -38.07 19.82 -73.31
N ILE A 5 -36.74 19.84 -73.33
CA ILE A 5 -35.88 19.10 -72.39
C ILE A 5 -35.50 20.11 -71.31
N TYR A 6 -35.97 19.84 -70.07
CA TYR A 6 -35.52 20.59 -68.92
C TYR A 6 -34.30 19.88 -68.33
N THR A 7 -33.18 20.57 -68.44
CA THR A 7 -31.96 20.14 -67.78
C THR A 7 -31.98 20.67 -66.31
N LEU A 8 -32.16 19.83 -65.34
CA LEU A 8 -32.10 20.17 -63.91
C LEU A 8 -30.64 20.14 -63.47
N ALA A 9 -30.05 21.32 -63.29
CA ALA A 9 -28.71 21.43 -62.69
C ALA A 9 -28.80 21.32 -61.18
N CYS A 10 -28.45 20.15 -60.63
CA CYS A 10 -28.24 20.01 -59.20
C CYS A 10 -26.88 20.59 -58.82
N ALA A 11 -26.88 21.79 -58.25
CA ALA A 11 -25.71 22.33 -57.58
C ALA A 11 -25.55 21.64 -56.21
N LEU A 12 -24.60 20.73 -56.11
CA LEU A 12 -24.17 20.17 -54.84
C LEU A 12 -23.34 21.22 -54.07
N PHE A 13 -23.98 21.85 -53.12
CA PHE A 13 -23.30 22.70 -52.14
C PHE A 13 -22.67 21.73 -51.10
N VAL A 14 -21.41 21.36 -51.27
CA VAL A 14 -20.63 20.73 -50.24
C VAL A 14 -20.21 21.80 -49.22
N GLY A 15 -21.14 22.09 -48.32
CA GLY A 15 -20.83 22.86 -47.14
C GLY A 15 -19.93 22.00 -46.22
N GLY A 16 -18.62 22.27 -46.26
CA GLY A 16 -17.68 21.72 -45.29
C GLY A 16 -18.05 22.22 -43.90
N MET A 17 -18.86 21.46 -43.18
CA MET A 17 -18.92 21.58 -41.72
C MET A 17 -17.60 21.08 -41.20
N GLY A 18 -16.65 21.98 -41.00
CA GLY A 18 -15.52 21.74 -40.13
C GLY A 18 -16.07 21.49 -38.76
N VAL A 19 -16.16 20.18 -38.39
CA VAL A 19 -16.35 19.80 -37.02
C VAL A 19 -15.03 20.17 -36.35
N SER A 20 -14.98 21.40 -35.83
CA SER A 20 -13.98 21.78 -34.85
C SER A 20 -14.27 20.92 -33.62
N CYS A 21 -13.55 19.79 -33.47
CA CYS A 21 -13.41 19.13 -32.19
C CYS A 21 -12.62 20.07 -31.28
N THR A 22 -13.29 21.09 -30.76
CA THR A 22 -12.86 21.69 -29.52
C THR A 22 -12.99 20.57 -28.49
N SER A 23 -11.87 19.96 -28.12
CA SER A 23 -11.82 19.18 -26.94
C SER A 23 -12.18 20.10 -25.77
N GLU A 24 -13.47 20.14 -25.41
CA GLU A 24 -13.85 20.60 -24.11
C GLU A 24 -13.02 19.77 -23.15
N LYS A 25 -12.04 20.38 -22.48
CA LYS A 25 -11.36 19.76 -21.35
C LYS A 25 -12.47 19.35 -20.43
N LEU A 26 -12.72 18.04 -20.39
CA LEU A 26 -13.67 17.47 -19.45
C LEU A 26 -13.22 17.98 -18.07
N ALA A 27 -14.11 18.67 -17.37
CA ALA A 27 -13.87 19.24 -16.04
C ALA A 27 -13.50 18.16 -14.97
N ASN A 28 -13.28 16.95 -15.41
CA ASN A 28 -12.91 15.75 -14.67
C ASN A 28 -11.63 15.09 -15.23
N GLU A 29 -10.70 15.82 -15.83
CA GLU A 29 -9.38 15.27 -16.14
C GLU A 29 -8.76 14.83 -14.81
N ARG A 30 -8.74 13.51 -14.58
CA ARG A 30 -8.06 12.91 -13.41
C ARG A 30 -6.59 13.22 -13.56
N THR A 31 -6.03 13.94 -12.61
CA THR A 31 -4.58 14.16 -12.54
C THR A 31 -3.89 12.80 -12.43
N VAL A 32 -2.95 12.54 -13.32
CA VAL A 32 -2.12 11.34 -13.24
C VAL A 32 -1.25 11.47 -11.98
N ARG A 33 -1.47 10.60 -11.01
CA ARG A 33 -0.75 10.65 -9.72
C ARG A 33 0.66 10.07 -9.83
N TYR A 34 0.78 8.95 -10.54
CA TYR A 34 2.05 8.28 -10.79
C TYR A 34 2.59 8.68 -12.15
N GLN A 35 3.85 9.04 -12.19
CA GLN A 35 4.56 9.37 -13.43
C GLN A 35 5.37 8.16 -13.90
N PRO A 36 5.40 7.85 -15.21
CA PRO A 36 6.28 6.81 -15.72
C PRO A 36 7.75 7.23 -15.59
N ASP A 37 8.59 6.32 -15.12
CA ASP A 37 10.03 6.46 -15.04
C ASP A 37 10.70 5.11 -15.38
N GLY A 38 11.23 4.98 -16.58
CA GLY A 38 11.78 3.73 -17.08
C GLY A 38 10.75 2.59 -17.06
N GLU A 39 11.01 1.57 -16.26
CA GLU A 39 10.11 0.43 -16.07
C GLU A 39 9.10 0.63 -14.93
N ASP A 40 9.20 1.74 -14.22
CA ASP A 40 8.43 2.01 -13.03
C ASP A 40 7.35 3.08 -13.26
N PHE A 41 6.41 3.09 -12.34
CA PHE A 41 5.51 4.22 -12.12
C PHE A 41 5.82 4.81 -10.75
N VAL A 42 6.19 6.07 -10.71
CA VAL A 42 6.72 6.74 -9.53
C VAL A 42 5.78 7.80 -8.99
N ILE A 43 5.67 7.87 -7.68
CA ILE A 43 5.03 8.98 -6.96
C ILE A 43 5.94 9.43 -5.82
N VAL A 44 6.06 10.73 -5.63
CA VAL A 44 6.78 11.32 -4.50
C VAL A 44 5.75 11.91 -3.53
N ASN A 45 5.90 11.58 -2.25
CA ASN A 45 5.04 12.06 -1.17
C ASN A 45 3.54 11.85 -1.47
N GLY A 46 3.20 10.66 -2.00
CA GLY A 46 1.82 10.25 -2.14
C GLY A 46 1.19 10.03 -0.77
N ASP A 47 -0.13 10.21 -0.68
CA ASP A 47 -0.89 10.27 0.57
C ASP A 47 -1.91 9.13 0.72
N ARG A 48 -2.02 8.27 -0.29
CA ARG A 48 -3.06 7.23 -0.28
C ARG A 48 -2.55 5.93 0.30
N ARG A 49 -3.38 5.37 1.18
CA ARG A 49 -3.18 4.05 1.77
C ARG A 49 -3.81 2.97 0.90
N PHE A 50 -3.20 1.79 0.86
CA PHE A 50 -3.72 0.57 0.23
C PHE A 50 -4.23 0.76 -1.20
N THR A 51 -3.38 1.29 -2.06
CA THR A 51 -3.73 1.62 -3.46
C THR A 51 -3.38 0.54 -4.47
N ARG A 52 -2.56 -0.43 -4.08
CA ARG A 52 -2.08 -1.51 -4.93
C ARG A 52 -1.90 -2.80 -4.15
N ALA A 53 -2.47 -3.87 -4.68
CA ALA A 53 -2.23 -5.21 -4.17
C ALA A 53 -1.10 -5.89 -4.95
N LEU A 54 -0.23 -6.59 -4.22
CA LEU A 54 0.75 -7.51 -4.78
C LEU A 54 0.21 -8.92 -4.59
N TYR A 55 0.01 -9.61 -5.69
CA TYR A 55 -0.42 -11.00 -5.72
C TYR A 55 0.80 -11.88 -5.97
N GLY A 56 0.92 -12.96 -5.20
CA GLY A 56 1.94 -13.97 -5.40
C GLY A 56 1.43 -15.13 -6.25
N GLY A 57 0.71 -16.05 -5.62
CA GLY A 57 0.21 -17.27 -6.23
C GLY A 57 -1.23 -17.18 -6.75
N HIS A 58 -1.88 -18.32 -6.81
CA HIS A 58 -3.28 -18.48 -7.27
C HIS A 58 -4.29 -18.48 -6.13
N THR A 59 -3.86 -18.15 -4.92
CA THR A 59 -4.72 -18.07 -3.74
C THR A 59 -5.34 -16.67 -3.61
N GLY A 60 -6.20 -16.50 -2.62
CA GLY A 60 -6.74 -15.17 -2.27
C GLY A 60 -5.77 -14.29 -1.49
N PHE A 61 -4.55 -14.77 -1.19
CA PHE A 61 -3.55 -14.00 -0.48
C PHE A 61 -3.04 -12.83 -1.31
N ARG A 62 -2.87 -11.70 -0.68
CA ARG A 62 -2.20 -10.54 -1.27
C ARG A 62 -1.59 -9.66 -0.19
N VAL A 63 -0.59 -8.90 -0.59
CA VAL A 63 -0.03 -7.80 0.19
C VAL A 63 -0.60 -6.49 -0.34
N GLU A 64 -1.41 -5.83 0.45
CA GLU A 64 -1.89 -4.49 0.15
C GLU A 64 -0.77 -3.49 0.42
N THR A 65 -0.53 -2.59 -0.53
CA THR A 65 0.53 -1.59 -0.45
C THR A 65 -0.02 -0.19 -0.63
N SER A 66 0.67 0.77 -0.05
CA SER A 66 0.31 2.19 -0.01
C SER A 66 1.28 3.05 -0.82
N ASP A 67 1.00 4.33 -0.98
CA ASP A 67 1.99 5.32 -1.46
C ASP A 67 3.09 5.54 -0.41
N VAL A 68 2.77 5.30 0.86
CA VAL A 68 3.69 5.31 2.01
C VAL A 68 4.04 3.89 2.44
N PRO A 69 5.13 3.65 3.21
CA PRO A 69 5.58 2.31 3.61
C PRO A 69 4.71 1.70 4.72
N GLU A 70 3.43 1.56 4.44
CA GLU A 70 2.45 0.84 5.24
C GLU A 70 1.85 -0.30 4.43
N PHE A 71 1.73 -1.45 5.03
CA PHE A 71 1.33 -2.69 4.39
C PHE A 71 0.23 -3.38 5.15
N ALA A 72 -0.64 -4.08 4.41
CA ALA A 72 -1.58 -4.98 5.02
C ALA A 72 -1.56 -6.33 4.29
N PHE A 73 -1.85 -7.39 5.05
CA PHE A 73 -2.12 -8.69 4.47
C PHE A 73 -3.61 -8.88 4.33
N TYR A 74 -4.00 -9.48 3.24
CA TYR A 74 -5.29 -10.11 3.13
C TYR A 74 -5.13 -11.62 2.97
N LEU A 75 -5.78 -12.34 3.83
CA LEU A 75 -6.12 -13.75 3.70
C LEU A 75 -7.64 -13.86 3.70
N PRO A 76 -8.25 -14.83 3.07
CA PRO A 76 -9.69 -15.00 3.16
C PRO A 76 -10.16 -14.94 4.62
N ARG A 77 -10.89 -13.86 4.97
CA ARG A 77 -11.48 -13.61 6.30
C ARG A 77 -10.50 -13.26 7.42
N MET A 78 -9.28 -12.95 7.09
CA MET A 78 -8.25 -12.50 8.01
C MET A 78 -7.39 -11.43 7.33
N GLY A 79 -6.80 -10.58 8.13
CA GLY A 79 -5.85 -9.58 7.66
C GLY A 79 -4.74 -9.35 8.69
N GLY A 80 -3.90 -8.39 8.41
CA GLY A 80 -2.88 -7.88 9.30
C GLY A 80 -2.36 -6.56 8.77
N ASN A 81 -1.82 -5.74 9.65
CA ASN A 81 -1.20 -4.46 9.30
C ASN A 81 0.25 -4.45 9.76
N LEU A 82 1.14 -3.99 8.90
CA LEU A 82 2.57 -3.86 9.17
C LEU A 82 3.01 -2.44 8.86
N THR A 83 3.64 -1.80 9.84
CA THR A 83 4.25 -0.48 9.72
C THR A 83 5.68 -0.49 10.24
N PHE A 84 6.47 0.47 9.77
CA PHE A 84 7.88 0.61 10.13
C PHE A 84 8.17 1.97 10.72
N SER A 85 9.21 2.05 11.53
CA SER A 85 9.72 3.28 12.12
C SER A 85 11.24 3.23 12.22
N VAL A 86 11.89 4.37 12.34
CA VAL A 86 13.30 4.47 12.70
C VAL A 86 13.41 5.30 13.95
N ARG A 87 14.28 4.87 14.87
CA ARG A 87 14.66 5.62 16.06
C ARG A 87 16.10 6.10 15.90
N VAL A 88 16.33 7.36 16.23
CA VAL A 88 17.67 7.97 16.34
C VAL A 88 17.72 8.73 17.66
N GLY A 89 18.54 8.29 18.59
CA GLY A 89 18.48 8.74 19.98
C GLY A 89 17.12 8.49 20.61
N GLU A 90 16.49 9.55 21.10
CA GLU A 90 15.16 9.48 21.71
C GLU A 90 14.02 9.76 20.71
N LYS A 91 14.33 10.19 19.49
CA LYS A 91 13.34 10.51 18.47
C LYS A 91 12.93 9.26 17.69
N VAL A 92 11.63 9.13 17.46
CA VAL A 92 11.06 8.06 16.64
C VAL A 92 10.35 8.68 15.45
N LEU A 93 10.73 8.26 14.25
CA LEU A 93 10.09 8.63 13.00
C LEU A 93 9.31 7.41 12.47
N PRO A 94 7.98 7.44 12.45
CA PRO A 94 7.23 6.50 11.62
C PRO A 94 7.61 6.73 10.15
N LEU A 95 7.96 5.69 9.41
CA LEU A 95 8.41 5.85 8.02
C LEU A 95 7.32 6.43 7.09
N ASN A 96 6.06 6.30 7.49
CA ASN A 96 4.93 6.93 6.78
C ASN A 96 4.94 8.46 6.85
N ASP A 97 5.59 9.03 7.86
CA ASP A 97 5.61 10.46 8.15
C ASP A 97 6.94 11.12 7.69
N ALA A 98 7.82 10.36 7.02
CA ALA A 98 9.09 10.86 6.53
C ALA A 98 8.90 12.03 5.53
N GLU A 99 9.83 12.99 5.56
CA GLU A 99 9.77 14.21 4.74
C GLU A 99 9.72 13.90 3.25
N ARG A 100 10.45 12.88 2.80
CA ARG A 100 10.44 12.42 1.41
C ARG A 100 10.30 10.92 1.32
N ILE A 101 9.23 10.51 0.68
CA ILE A 101 8.95 9.11 0.33
C ILE A 101 8.75 9.04 -1.18
N GLU A 102 9.70 8.44 -1.87
CA GLU A 102 9.59 8.14 -3.29
C GLU A 102 9.15 6.68 -3.44
N CYS A 103 7.96 6.48 -3.97
CA CYS A 103 7.34 5.17 -4.08
C CYS A 103 7.27 4.76 -5.55
N HIS A 104 7.90 3.64 -5.89
CA HIS A 104 7.90 3.04 -7.20
C HIS A 104 6.95 1.84 -7.23
N TYR A 105 6.15 1.78 -8.26
CA TYR A 105 5.41 0.59 -8.62
C TYR A 105 6.03 -0.05 -9.86
N ARG A 106 6.55 -1.25 -9.69
CA ARG A 106 6.97 -2.16 -10.75
C ARG A 106 6.07 -3.39 -10.70
N PRO A 107 5.64 -3.98 -11.84
CA PRO A 107 4.84 -5.20 -11.80
C PRO A 107 5.45 -6.26 -10.88
N GLY A 108 4.69 -6.72 -9.89
CA GLY A 108 5.11 -7.71 -8.89
C GLY A 108 5.84 -7.16 -7.67
N LYS A 109 6.21 -5.87 -7.60
CA LYS A 109 6.85 -5.29 -6.42
C LYS A 109 6.51 -3.83 -6.17
N ARG A 110 6.72 -3.41 -4.92
CA ARG A 110 6.77 -2.01 -4.51
C ARG A 110 8.16 -1.70 -3.99
N ILE A 111 8.65 -0.50 -4.31
CA ILE A 111 9.95 -0.03 -3.88
C ILE A 111 9.77 1.36 -3.27
N TYR A 112 10.43 1.59 -2.14
CA TYR A 112 10.41 2.88 -1.45
C TYR A 112 11.85 3.36 -1.23
N HIS A 113 12.08 4.63 -1.58
CA HIS A 113 13.29 5.37 -1.19
C HIS A 113 12.85 6.46 -0.22
N ILE A 114 13.39 6.41 0.99
CA ILE A 114 12.95 7.23 2.11
C ILE A 114 14.12 8.03 2.62
N THR A 115 13.94 9.35 2.68
CA THR A 115 14.87 10.29 3.29
C THR A 115 14.15 11.22 4.25
N ASP A 116 14.83 11.62 5.31
CA ASP A 116 14.29 12.52 6.35
C ASP A 116 15.44 13.21 7.07
N PRO A 117 15.28 14.46 7.53
CA PRO A 117 16.32 15.16 8.31
C PRO A 117 16.79 14.39 9.55
N LEU A 118 15.95 13.55 10.16
CA LEU A 118 16.34 12.69 11.27
C LEU A 118 17.39 11.64 10.87
N LEU A 119 17.41 11.24 9.60
CA LEU A 119 18.36 10.27 9.05
C LEU A 119 19.70 10.94 8.64
N GLY A 120 19.83 12.27 8.76
CA GLY A 120 20.98 13.01 8.26
C GLY A 120 21.09 12.91 6.74
N GLU A 121 22.29 12.54 6.24
CA GLU A 121 22.52 12.27 4.81
C GLU A 121 22.11 10.83 4.41
N GLY A 122 21.60 10.07 5.35
CA GLY A 122 21.27 8.65 5.14
C GLY A 122 19.91 8.45 4.48
N SER A 123 19.71 7.22 4.04
CA SER A 123 18.46 6.79 3.39
C SER A 123 18.06 5.38 3.77
N ILE A 124 16.78 5.07 3.59
CA ILE A 124 16.22 3.74 3.72
C ILE A 124 15.64 3.32 2.37
N HIS A 125 16.05 2.17 1.89
CA HIS A 125 15.50 1.54 0.70
C HIS A 125 14.74 0.28 1.09
N MET A 126 13.49 0.16 0.65
CA MET A 126 12.63 -0.98 0.95
C MET A 126 12.05 -1.56 -0.32
N GLU A 127 12.23 -2.86 -0.55
CA GLU A 127 11.56 -3.61 -1.60
C GLU A 127 10.54 -4.57 -0.98
N VAL A 128 9.34 -4.63 -1.58
CA VAL A 128 8.24 -5.48 -1.10
C VAL A 128 7.68 -6.29 -2.25
N LEU A 129 7.48 -7.57 -2.00
CA LEU A 129 6.87 -8.49 -2.95
C LEU A 129 6.02 -9.54 -2.23
N ALA A 130 5.09 -10.17 -2.95
CA ALA A 130 4.41 -11.38 -2.54
C ALA A 130 5.07 -12.61 -3.19
N LEU A 131 5.18 -13.71 -2.44
CA LEU A 131 5.78 -14.95 -2.95
C LEU A 131 4.79 -15.68 -3.86
N MET A 132 5.31 -16.39 -4.86
CA MET A 132 4.47 -17.13 -5.82
C MET A 132 4.01 -18.48 -5.30
N ASP A 133 4.82 -19.14 -4.50
CA ASP A 133 4.60 -20.52 -4.07
C ASP A 133 4.05 -20.61 -2.64
N GLU A 134 4.00 -19.48 -1.94
CA GLU A 134 3.56 -19.40 -0.55
C GLU A 134 2.65 -18.18 -0.33
N ASP A 135 1.69 -18.29 0.56
CA ASP A 135 0.87 -17.17 1.01
C ASP A 135 1.69 -16.26 1.95
N ALA A 136 2.69 -15.58 1.39
CA ALA A 136 3.63 -14.78 2.14
C ALA A 136 4.08 -13.51 1.41
N GLY A 137 4.46 -12.48 2.18
CA GLY A 137 5.13 -11.28 1.73
C GLY A 137 6.57 -11.21 2.23
N VAL A 138 7.43 -10.57 1.45
CA VAL A 138 8.84 -10.35 1.81
C VAL A 138 9.16 -8.86 1.73
N TRP A 139 9.81 -8.36 2.77
CA TRP A 139 10.35 -7.01 2.87
C TRP A 139 11.86 -7.09 2.92
N LYS A 140 12.52 -6.60 1.89
CA LYS A 140 13.96 -6.40 1.90
C LYS A 140 14.23 -4.94 2.20
N ILE A 141 14.88 -4.68 3.33
CA ILE A 141 15.20 -3.33 3.77
C ILE A 141 16.70 -3.19 3.81
N THR A 142 17.23 -2.16 3.15
CA THR A 142 18.63 -1.76 3.17
C THR A 142 18.72 -0.30 3.57
N THR A 143 19.80 0.03 4.25
CA THR A 143 20.06 1.40 4.73
C THR A 143 21.42 1.85 4.24
N ASP A 144 21.57 3.13 3.98
CA ASP A 144 22.82 3.75 3.63
C ASP A 144 23.01 5.02 4.45
N GLY A 145 24.21 5.21 5.01
CA GLY A 145 24.62 6.43 5.71
C GLY A 145 23.77 6.86 6.91
N LEU A 146 23.03 5.93 7.55
CA LEU A 146 22.25 6.26 8.74
C LEU A 146 23.16 6.64 9.92
N PRO A 147 22.65 7.45 10.90
CA PRO A 147 23.31 7.67 12.18
C PRO A 147 23.66 6.33 12.86
N GLU A 148 24.80 6.28 13.58
CA GLU A 148 25.29 5.04 14.21
C GLU A 148 24.33 4.44 15.25
N ASP A 149 23.53 5.29 15.89
CA ASP A 149 22.52 4.90 16.88
C ASP A 149 21.13 4.66 16.28
N ALA A 150 21.01 4.71 14.95
CA ALA A 150 19.74 4.44 14.29
C ALA A 150 19.30 2.99 14.48
N THR A 151 18.05 2.80 14.84
CA THR A 151 17.42 1.48 14.99
C THR A 151 16.14 1.41 14.18
N LEU A 152 16.04 0.44 13.28
CA LEU A 152 14.83 0.17 12.54
C LEU A 152 13.85 -0.63 13.41
N GLY A 153 12.63 -0.14 13.52
CA GLY A 153 11.52 -0.81 14.21
C GLY A 153 10.42 -1.22 13.26
N TRP A 154 9.65 -2.22 13.66
CA TRP A 154 8.44 -2.62 12.96
C TRP A 154 7.32 -2.89 13.97
N LYS A 155 6.08 -2.81 13.50
CA LYS A 155 4.89 -3.12 14.29
C LYS A 155 3.91 -3.91 13.42
N PHE A 156 3.51 -5.07 13.89
CA PHE A 156 2.53 -5.93 13.24
C PHE A 156 1.35 -6.22 14.16
N GLY A 157 0.15 -6.21 13.61
CA GLY A 157 -1.04 -6.66 14.31
C GLY A 157 -1.96 -7.43 13.37
N GLY A 158 -2.40 -8.61 13.82
CA GLY A 158 -3.35 -9.43 13.07
C GLY A 158 -4.78 -8.88 13.17
N VAL A 159 -5.44 -8.72 12.05
CA VAL A 159 -6.83 -8.28 11.96
C VAL A 159 -7.73 -9.50 11.80
N ALA A 160 -8.30 -9.99 12.90
CA ALA A 160 -9.06 -11.24 12.93
C ALA A 160 -10.55 -11.05 13.23
N ASN A 161 -10.92 -9.93 13.85
CA ASN A 161 -12.31 -9.68 14.28
C ASN A 161 -13.08 -8.76 13.32
N LYS A 162 -12.46 -8.34 12.23
CA LYS A 162 -13.10 -7.53 11.19
C LYS A 162 -13.76 -8.44 10.15
N ARG A 163 -15.00 -8.15 9.86
CA ARG A 163 -15.68 -8.76 8.72
C ARG A 163 -15.34 -8.00 7.46
N PHE A 164 -14.77 -8.69 6.49
CA PHE A 164 -14.64 -8.21 5.13
C PHE A 164 -15.94 -8.52 4.38
N SER A 165 -16.63 -7.51 3.86
CA SER A 165 -17.92 -7.68 3.20
C SER A 165 -17.76 -8.22 1.78
N ARG A 166 -16.68 -7.85 1.12
CA ARG A 166 -16.35 -8.24 -0.25
C ARG A 166 -14.92 -8.74 -0.39
N GLU A 167 -14.48 -9.56 0.55
CA GLU A 167 -13.15 -10.17 0.52
C GLU A 167 -12.01 -9.12 0.54
N GLY A 168 -12.25 -7.96 1.19
CA GLY A 168 -11.30 -6.85 1.21
C GLY A 168 -11.16 -6.14 -0.13
N ASP A 169 -12.19 -6.21 -0.99
CA ASP A 169 -12.20 -5.54 -2.29
C ASP A 169 -12.05 -4.03 -2.12
N MET A 170 -10.94 -3.51 -2.58
CA MET A 170 -10.62 -2.09 -2.56
C MET A 170 -11.67 -1.29 -3.31
N GLY A 171 -12.28 -0.33 -2.62
CA GLY A 171 -13.36 0.49 -3.15
C GLY A 171 -14.78 0.00 -2.80
N VAL A 172 -14.91 -1.16 -2.16
CA VAL A 172 -16.18 -1.68 -1.63
C VAL A 172 -16.10 -1.91 -0.12
N ASP A 173 -15.06 -2.59 0.36
CA ASP A 173 -14.74 -2.58 1.79
C ASP A 173 -14.08 -1.25 2.15
N ARG A 174 -14.33 -0.79 3.37
CA ARG A 174 -13.69 0.44 3.87
C ARG A 174 -12.21 0.18 4.12
N ASP A 175 -11.37 1.15 3.82
CA ASP A 175 -9.91 1.06 4.02
C ASP A 175 -9.54 0.75 5.47
N ASP A 176 -10.36 1.17 6.44
CA ASP A 176 -10.12 0.93 7.86
C ASP A 176 -10.08 -0.56 8.24
N CYS A 177 -10.56 -1.46 7.38
CA CYS A 177 -10.44 -2.90 7.60
C CYS A 177 -8.98 -3.39 7.63
N PHE A 178 -8.07 -2.64 7.03
CA PHE A 178 -6.64 -2.92 7.03
C PHE A 178 -5.84 -2.12 8.07
N TYR A 179 -6.48 -1.26 8.85
CA TYR A 179 -5.78 -0.47 9.85
C TYR A 179 -5.51 -1.30 11.10
N LEU A 180 -4.38 -1.02 11.75
CA LEU A 180 -4.07 -1.61 13.04
C LEU A 180 -4.92 -0.92 14.12
N LEU A 181 -6.09 -1.46 14.37
CA LEU A 181 -7.02 -0.99 15.39
C LEU A 181 -7.13 -2.01 16.52
N PRO A 182 -7.16 -1.57 17.79
CA PRO A 182 -7.20 -2.46 18.95
C PRO A 182 -8.36 -3.47 18.90
N GLU A 183 -9.53 -3.03 18.48
CA GLU A 183 -10.73 -3.87 18.37
C GLU A 183 -10.60 -4.99 17.33
N TYR A 184 -9.73 -4.84 16.34
CA TYR A 184 -9.49 -5.86 15.31
C TYR A 184 -8.43 -6.88 15.71
N CYS A 185 -7.54 -6.51 16.63
CA CYS A 185 -6.50 -7.37 17.17
C CYS A 185 -6.92 -8.12 18.43
N LYS A 186 -8.14 -7.87 18.90
CA LYS A 186 -8.68 -8.45 20.10
C LYS A 186 -8.83 -9.98 19.97
N ASP A 187 -8.53 -10.68 21.07
CA ASP A 187 -8.66 -12.13 21.15
C ASP A 187 -7.68 -12.92 20.23
N ASN A 188 -6.58 -12.32 19.82
CA ASN A 188 -5.49 -13.04 19.17
C ASN A 188 -4.50 -13.60 20.19
N GLU A 189 -3.96 -14.78 19.92
CA GLU A 189 -2.82 -15.36 20.67
C GLU A 189 -1.53 -15.03 19.95
N TYR A 190 -0.56 -14.50 20.70
CA TYR A 190 0.77 -14.15 20.20
C TYR A 190 1.80 -15.09 20.82
N THR A 191 2.69 -15.62 19.99
CA THR A 191 3.83 -16.41 20.44
C THR A 191 5.10 -15.79 19.86
N LEU A 192 6.11 -15.63 20.68
CA LEU A 192 7.43 -15.12 20.30
C LEU A 192 8.46 -16.24 20.39
N ALA A 193 9.39 -16.25 19.45
CA ALA A 193 10.60 -17.09 19.46
C ALA A 193 11.78 -16.23 18.99
N ASP A 194 13.01 -16.76 18.99
CA ASP A 194 14.23 -15.98 18.81
C ASP A 194 14.25 -15.10 17.55
N ASN A 195 13.74 -15.61 16.43
CA ASN A 195 13.74 -14.91 15.14
C ASN A 195 12.38 -14.94 14.42
N ASN A 196 11.33 -15.30 15.15
CA ASN A 196 9.99 -15.32 14.58
C ASN A 196 8.91 -15.06 15.63
N PHE A 197 7.72 -14.74 15.13
CA PHE A 197 6.51 -14.68 15.94
C PHE A 197 5.37 -15.39 15.21
N SER A 198 4.34 -15.73 15.96
CA SER A 198 3.08 -16.12 15.37
C SER A 198 1.91 -15.36 15.99
N VAL A 199 0.90 -15.10 15.17
CA VAL A 199 -0.38 -14.53 15.58
C VAL A 199 -1.48 -15.50 15.17
N LYS A 200 -2.13 -16.10 16.14
CA LYS A 200 -3.22 -17.04 15.95
C LYS A 200 -4.56 -16.36 16.25
N SER A 201 -5.47 -16.42 15.32
CA SER A 201 -6.83 -15.94 15.48
C SER A 201 -7.68 -17.00 16.19
N ILE A 202 -8.14 -16.70 17.43
CA ILE A 202 -8.89 -17.66 18.23
C ILE A 202 -10.39 -17.64 17.92
N LYS A 203 -10.96 -16.45 17.75
CA LYS A 203 -12.42 -16.25 17.63
C LYS A 203 -12.91 -16.03 16.23
N ASN A 204 -12.12 -16.34 15.22
CA ASN A 204 -12.60 -16.23 13.86
C ASN A 204 -13.65 -17.33 13.58
N LYS A 205 -14.90 -16.92 13.36
CA LYS A 205 -16.00 -17.85 13.06
C LYS A 205 -15.83 -18.68 11.78
N TYR A 206 -14.82 -18.34 10.99
CA TYR A 206 -14.50 -19.00 9.72
C TYR A 206 -13.33 -19.99 9.83
N GLY A 207 -12.83 -20.23 11.01
CA GLY A 207 -11.71 -21.12 11.29
C GLY A 207 -10.57 -20.40 12.00
N GLN A 208 -9.63 -21.17 12.49
CA GLN A 208 -8.40 -20.66 13.09
C GLN A 208 -7.36 -20.47 11.99
N HIS A 209 -6.78 -19.28 11.92
CA HIS A 209 -5.67 -18.98 11.05
C HIS A 209 -4.48 -18.54 11.89
N THR A 210 -3.29 -18.85 11.44
CA THR A 210 -2.05 -18.42 12.07
C THR A 210 -1.19 -17.70 11.03
N VAL A 211 -0.76 -16.49 11.36
CA VAL A 211 0.24 -15.75 10.60
C VAL A 211 1.58 -15.90 11.30
N TYR A 212 2.61 -16.20 10.55
CA TYR A 212 3.98 -16.26 11.02
C TYR A 212 4.75 -15.06 10.45
N GLY A 213 5.59 -14.45 11.29
CA GLY A 213 6.55 -13.45 10.86
C GLY A 213 7.96 -13.88 11.22
N PHE A 214 8.89 -13.69 10.27
CA PHE A 214 10.31 -13.99 10.46
C PHE A 214 11.12 -12.72 10.29
N PHE A 215 12.15 -12.55 11.08
CA PHE A 215 13.04 -11.40 11.08
C PHE A 215 14.50 -11.82 11.34
N PRO A 216 15.49 -10.96 11.04
CA PRO A 216 16.89 -11.29 11.24
C PRO A 216 17.21 -11.67 12.68
N GLU A 217 18.22 -12.52 12.87
CA GLU A 217 18.78 -12.84 14.18
C GLU A 217 19.24 -11.57 14.89
N GLY A 218 19.07 -11.56 16.23
CA GLY A 218 19.45 -10.43 17.08
C GLY A 218 18.43 -9.30 17.13
N ALA A 219 17.31 -9.38 16.42
CA ALA A 219 16.22 -8.42 16.58
C ALA A 219 15.56 -8.58 17.96
N VAL A 220 15.34 -7.45 18.65
CA VAL A 220 14.56 -7.42 19.88
C VAL A 220 13.09 -7.28 19.55
N HIS A 221 12.25 -8.10 20.15
CA HIS A 221 10.81 -8.10 19.88
C HIS A 221 10.00 -8.35 21.14
N GLU A 222 8.82 -7.80 21.18
CA GLU A 222 7.90 -7.93 22.31
C GLU A 222 6.44 -7.90 21.83
N VAL A 223 5.55 -8.49 22.62
CA VAL A 223 4.11 -8.30 22.44
C VAL A 223 3.66 -7.20 23.39
N ARG A 224 3.03 -6.17 22.85
CA ARG A 224 2.40 -5.11 23.62
C ARG A 224 0.89 -5.16 23.47
N ASN A 225 0.19 -4.93 24.57
CA ASN A 225 -1.24 -4.72 24.49
C ASN A 225 -1.52 -3.36 23.88
N LEU A 226 -2.35 -3.32 22.82
CA LEU A 226 -2.68 -2.08 22.13
C LEU A 226 -3.41 -1.04 23.00
N SER A 227 -4.06 -1.45 24.09
CA SER A 227 -4.59 -0.50 25.08
C SER A 227 -3.48 0.28 25.81
N GLU A 228 -2.25 -0.25 25.85
CA GLU A 228 -1.06 0.40 26.37
C GLU A 228 -0.32 1.23 25.33
N VAL A 229 -0.64 1.04 24.05
CA VAL A 229 -0.04 1.77 22.91
C VAL A 229 -0.64 3.18 22.75
N GLN A 230 -1.70 3.54 23.47
CA GLN A 230 -2.10 4.94 23.58
C GLN A 230 -0.98 5.83 24.10
N GLU A 231 -0.08 5.32 24.94
CA GLU A 231 1.14 6.03 25.35
C GLU A 231 2.13 6.26 24.19
N LEU A 232 2.13 5.43 23.14
CA LEU A 232 2.98 5.65 21.96
C LEU A 232 2.42 6.71 21.00
N GLN A 233 1.15 7.10 21.14
CA GLN A 233 0.61 8.28 20.44
C GLN A 233 1.07 9.59 21.09
N GLU A 234 1.51 9.57 22.35
CA GLU A 234 2.11 10.72 23.02
C GLU A 234 3.52 11.02 22.54
N PHE A 235 4.19 10.11 21.82
CA PHE A 235 5.42 10.40 21.07
C PHE A 235 5.18 11.16 19.75
N ARG A 236 3.95 11.58 19.48
CA ARG A 236 3.59 12.42 18.32
C ARG A 236 3.50 13.92 18.64
N GLN A 237 4.00 14.37 19.78
CA GLN A 237 4.08 15.82 20.12
C GLN A 237 5.51 16.29 20.13
#